data_c398ab648def8cacece1204c23eb88d4
#
_entry.id   c398ab648def8cacece1204c23eb88d4
#
_cell.length_a   1.000
_cell.length_b   1.000
_cell.length_c   1.000
_cell.angle_alpha   90.00
_cell.angle_beta   90.00
_cell.angle_gamma   90.00
#
_symmetry.space_group_name_H-M   'P 1'
#
loop_
_entity.id
_entity.type
_entity.pdbx_description
1 polymer ?
#
loop_
_entity_poly.entity_id
_entity_poly.type
_entity_poly.pdbx_seq_one_letter_code
_entity_poly.pdbx_strand_id
1 'polypeptide(L)'
;MYHSQSVEALFAHTPGLKVVTPSTPYDAKGLLKASIRDDDPVIFLEHKRTYRLVKGEVPEEEYTVPIGKADIKKSGDDLSIITYGLMVHHCLEAAQLAASKNISVEVLDLRTVRPLDVESIIGTVEKTGKVLIVYEDNQALGIGSEVSALISEHAFEYLDAPVVRLGGPEVPAMPFSPPLENMFMIDTEKISTAINKLAEY
;
A
#
# COMPACT_ATOMS: atom_id res chain seq x y z
N MET A 1 1.02 -3.82 23.74
CA MET A 1 -0.29 -3.96 23.08
C MET A 1 -0.87 -2.64 22.57
N TYR A 2 -0.46 -1.49 23.09
CA TYR A 2 -0.91 -0.20 22.58
C TYR A 2 -0.20 0.14 21.25
N HIS A 3 -0.97 0.58 20.24
CA HIS A 3 -0.44 1.05 18.98
C HIS A 3 0.44 0.03 18.22
N SER A 4 0.17 -1.24 18.38
CA SER A 4 1.00 -2.31 17.81
C SER A 4 0.45 -2.91 16.50
N GLN A 5 -0.76 -2.56 16.11
CA GLN A 5 -1.43 -3.13 14.95
C GLN A 5 -1.91 -2.05 13.99
N SER A 6 -1.93 -2.37 12.72
CA SER A 6 -2.61 -1.60 11.70
C SER A 6 -4.12 -1.76 11.85
N VAL A 7 -4.87 -0.68 11.67
CA VAL A 7 -6.31 -0.62 11.98
C VAL A 7 -7.14 -0.06 10.83
N GLU A 8 -6.55 0.08 9.68
CA GLU A 8 -7.13 0.74 8.51
C GLU A 8 -8.47 0.11 8.12
N ALA A 9 -8.54 -1.23 8.11
CA ALA A 9 -9.74 -1.95 7.73
C ALA A 9 -10.92 -1.69 8.66
N LEU A 10 -10.70 -1.50 9.96
CA LEU A 10 -11.76 -1.17 10.92
C LEU A 10 -12.45 0.16 10.56
N PHE A 11 -11.67 1.16 10.19
CA PHE A 11 -12.22 2.47 9.81
C PHE A 11 -12.75 2.48 8.37
N ALA A 12 -12.06 1.83 7.44
CA ALA A 12 -12.47 1.75 6.05
C ALA A 12 -13.78 0.98 5.84
N HIS A 13 -14.12 0.05 6.75
CA HIS A 13 -15.40 -0.65 6.76
C HIS A 13 -16.60 0.26 7.09
N THR A 14 -16.37 1.41 7.73
CA THR A 14 -17.44 2.31 8.18
C THR A 14 -17.83 3.29 7.06
N PRO A 15 -19.06 3.19 6.49
CA PRO A 15 -19.54 4.13 5.49
C PRO A 15 -19.57 5.57 6.03
N GLY A 16 -19.20 6.53 5.18
CA GLY A 16 -19.15 7.96 5.52
C GLY A 16 -17.80 8.42 6.10
N LEU A 17 -16.90 7.50 6.46
CA LEU A 17 -15.52 7.86 6.79
C LEU A 17 -14.63 7.83 5.55
N LYS A 18 -13.69 8.78 5.46
CA LYS A 18 -12.54 8.73 4.57
C LYS A 18 -11.32 8.30 5.37
N VAL A 19 -10.43 7.51 4.77
CA VAL A 19 -9.23 6.99 5.45
C VAL A 19 -8.03 7.19 4.56
N VAL A 20 -7.07 8.00 5.02
CA VAL A 20 -5.85 8.34 4.29
C VAL A 20 -4.60 7.82 5.02
N THR A 21 -3.59 7.42 4.25
CA THR A 21 -2.38 6.75 4.74
C THR A 21 -1.15 7.28 4.00
N PRO A 22 -0.66 8.50 4.33
CA PRO A 22 0.45 9.10 3.61
C PRO A 22 1.74 8.27 3.77
N SER A 23 2.49 8.16 2.69
CA SER A 23 3.79 7.47 2.66
C SER A 23 5.00 8.42 2.64
N THR A 24 4.82 9.66 2.18
CA THR A 24 5.88 10.66 2.01
C THR A 24 5.57 11.97 2.73
N PRO A 25 6.59 12.82 3.02
CA PRO A 25 6.36 14.15 3.58
C PRO A 25 5.50 15.05 2.67
N TYR A 26 5.67 14.94 1.34
CA TYR A 26 4.85 15.62 0.36
C TYR A 26 3.37 15.24 0.50
N ASP A 27 3.09 13.93 0.50
CA ASP A 27 1.72 13.42 0.65
C ASP A 27 1.14 13.77 2.02
N ALA A 28 1.93 13.70 3.09
CA ALA A 28 1.49 14.05 4.43
C ALA A 28 1.00 15.51 4.51
N LYS A 29 1.75 16.49 3.98
CA LYS A 29 1.32 17.89 3.92
C LYS A 29 0.07 18.06 3.05
N GLY A 30 0.09 17.51 1.84
CA GLY A 30 -0.98 17.71 0.86
C GLY A 30 -2.29 17.05 1.26
N LEU A 31 -2.24 15.80 1.74
CA LEU A 31 -3.42 15.06 2.23
C LEU A 31 -3.96 15.64 3.53
N LEU A 32 -3.09 16.08 4.48
CA LEU A 32 -3.58 16.70 5.71
C LEU A 32 -4.35 17.99 5.43
N LYS A 33 -3.85 18.83 4.53
CA LYS A 33 -4.57 20.03 4.12
C LYS A 33 -5.88 19.72 3.40
N ALA A 34 -5.89 18.69 2.54
CA ALA A 34 -7.12 18.24 1.91
C ALA A 34 -8.12 17.73 2.96
N SER A 35 -7.65 16.93 3.93
CA SER A 35 -8.49 16.40 5.01
C SER A 35 -9.11 17.47 5.90
N ILE A 36 -8.36 18.55 6.22
CA ILE A 36 -8.88 19.67 7.02
C ILE A 36 -9.97 20.46 6.26
N ARG A 37 -9.91 20.45 4.94
CA ARG A 37 -10.86 21.15 4.07
C ARG A 37 -12.02 20.30 3.58
N ASP A 38 -12.01 19.04 3.90
CA ASP A 38 -13.07 18.10 3.52
C ASP A 38 -14.29 18.29 4.44
N ASP A 39 -15.48 18.21 3.87
CA ASP A 39 -16.75 18.33 4.62
C ASP A 39 -17.10 17.02 5.38
N ASP A 40 -16.48 15.89 5.00
CA ASP A 40 -16.69 14.59 5.64
C ASP A 40 -15.59 14.29 6.68
N PRO A 41 -15.85 13.43 7.68
CA PRO A 41 -14.83 13.00 8.62
C PRO A 41 -13.71 12.22 7.94
N VAL A 42 -12.46 12.61 8.15
CA VAL A 42 -11.27 11.94 7.62
C VAL A 42 -10.46 11.33 8.76
N ILE A 43 -10.21 10.03 8.70
CA ILE A 43 -9.25 9.33 9.55
C ILE A 43 -7.88 9.43 8.87
N PHE A 44 -6.96 10.11 9.52
CA PHE A 44 -5.61 10.34 9.02
C PHE A 44 -4.63 9.45 9.76
N LEU A 45 -4.14 8.38 9.09
CA LEU A 45 -3.29 7.36 9.70
C LEU A 45 -1.83 7.59 9.32
N GLU A 46 -1.04 8.02 10.29
CA GLU A 46 0.39 8.25 10.15
C GLU A 46 1.18 7.11 10.77
N HIS A 47 2.08 6.51 9.98
CA HIS A 47 2.95 5.45 10.49
C HIS A 47 4.14 6.04 11.26
N LYS A 48 4.27 5.75 12.56
CA LYS A 48 5.30 6.36 13.43
C LYS A 48 6.74 6.18 12.95
N ARG A 49 7.06 5.06 12.30
CA ARG A 49 8.41 4.82 11.76
C ARG A 49 8.77 5.79 10.64
N THR A 50 7.79 6.22 9.83
CA THR A 50 8.04 7.14 8.72
C THR A 50 8.56 8.50 9.21
N TYR A 51 8.18 8.97 10.40
CA TYR A 51 8.63 10.24 10.96
C TYR A 51 10.16 10.39 11.05
N ARG A 52 10.86 9.27 11.22
CA ARG A 52 12.33 9.26 11.39
C ARG A 52 13.07 8.66 10.20
N LEU A 53 12.42 7.79 9.43
CA LEU A 53 13.05 7.03 8.35
C LEU A 53 12.86 7.70 6.99
N VAL A 54 11.73 8.39 6.79
CA VAL A 54 11.38 8.96 5.49
C VAL A 54 11.66 10.46 5.48
N LYS A 55 12.49 10.88 4.53
CA LYS A 55 12.78 12.28 4.25
C LYS A 55 12.43 12.58 2.80
N GLY A 56 11.95 13.77 2.54
CA GLY A 56 11.63 14.23 1.19
C GLY A 56 11.43 15.73 1.16
N GLU A 57 11.53 16.28 -0.03
CA GLU A 57 11.23 17.69 -0.26
C GLU A 57 9.74 17.96 -0.09
N VAL A 58 9.45 19.07 0.56
CA VAL A 58 8.08 19.58 0.74
C VAL A 58 8.06 21.01 0.25
N PRO A 59 7.35 21.30 -0.86
CA PRO A 59 7.21 22.67 -1.35
C PRO A 59 6.67 23.63 -0.29
N GLU A 60 7.19 24.84 -0.22
CA GLU A 60 6.69 25.88 0.70
C GLU A 60 5.32 26.39 0.25
N GLU A 61 5.07 26.40 -1.05
CA GLU A 61 3.85 26.83 -1.67
C GLU A 61 2.63 26.06 -1.17
N GLU A 62 1.49 26.65 -1.41
CA GLU A 62 0.19 26.06 -1.10
C GLU A 62 -0.14 24.96 -2.11
N TYR A 63 -0.41 23.75 -1.62
CA TYR A 63 -0.92 22.65 -2.42
C TYR A 63 -1.74 21.68 -1.58
N THR A 64 -2.55 20.89 -2.24
CA THR A 64 -3.26 19.74 -1.68
C THR A 64 -3.00 18.51 -2.53
N VAL A 65 -3.09 17.33 -1.92
CA VAL A 65 -3.17 16.03 -2.62
C VAL A 65 -4.61 15.58 -2.55
N PRO A 66 -5.25 15.25 -3.68
CA PRO A 66 -6.64 14.82 -3.68
C PRO A 66 -6.82 13.50 -2.91
N ILE A 67 -7.82 13.46 -2.02
CA ILE A 67 -8.25 12.24 -1.34
C ILE A 67 -8.89 11.31 -2.38
N GLY A 68 -8.57 10.01 -2.33
CA GLY A 68 -9.08 9.03 -3.29
C GLY A 68 -8.31 8.97 -4.61
N LYS A 69 -7.07 9.52 -4.65
CA LYS A 69 -6.18 9.43 -5.80
C LYS A 69 -4.86 8.77 -5.41
N ALA A 70 -4.58 7.66 -6.07
CA ALA A 70 -3.33 6.90 -5.95
C ALA A 70 -2.18 7.59 -6.70
N ASP A 71 -0.96 7.07 -6.52
CA ASP A 71 0.25 7.60 -7.16
C ASP A 71 1.21 6.49 -7.56
N ILE A 72 1.66 6.50 -8.80
CA ILE A 72 2.68 5.58 -9.28
C ILE A 72 4.05 6.08 -8.81
N LYS A 73 4.57 5.49 -7.73
CA LYS A 73 5.88 5.84 -7.18
C LYS A 73 7.04 5.32 -8.04
N LYS A 74 6.81 4.25 -8.77
CA LYS A 74 7.77 3.66 -9.71
C LYS A 74 7.00 3.00 -10.85
N SER A 75 7.32 3.35 -12.10
CA SER A 75 6.76 2.65 -13.26
C SER A 75 7.48 1.33 -13.50
N GLY A 76 6.76 0.33 -14.01
CA GLY A 76 7.24 -0.99 -14.37
C GLY A 76 6.26 -1.71 -15.27
N ASP A 77 6.69 -2.78 -15.96
CA ASP A 77 5.93 -3.40 -17.03
C ASP A 77 5.67 -4.91 -16.83
N ASP A 78 6.41 -5.60 -15.92
CA ASP A 78 6.30 -7.05 -15.74
C ASP A 78 5.31 -7.47 -14.67
N LEU A 79 5.20 -6.70 -13.59
CA LEU A 79 4.23 -6.90 -12.51
C LEU A 79 4.02 -5.61 -11.71
N SER A 80 2.88 -5.52 -11.03
CA SER A 80 2.52 -4.38 -10.19
C SER A 80 2.45 -4.75 -8.72
N ILE A 81 2.93 -3.83 -7.86
CA ILE A 81 2.69 -3.86 -6.43
C ILE A 81 1.73 -2.74 -6.09
N ILE A 82 0.61 -3.10 -5.42
CA ILE A 82 -0.35 -2.14 -4.87
C ILE A 82 -0.15 -2.11 -3.36
N THR A 83 0.08 -0.92 -2.81
CA THR A 83 0.50 -0.78 -1.42
C THR A 83 0.15 0.60 -0.86
N TYR A 84 0.43 0.85 0.43
CA TYR A 84 0.25 2.15 1.09
C TYR A 84 1.13 2.29 2.34
N GLY A 85 1.25 3.51 2.85
CA GLY A 85 1.94 3.82 4.10
C GLY A 85 3.43 3.42 4.07
N LEU A 86 3.93 2.82 5.16
CA LEU A 86 5.34 2.40 5.27
C LEU A 86 5.72 1.37 4.20
N MET A 87 4.80 0.49 3.82
CA MET A 87 5.08 -0.59 2.86
C MET A 87 5.49 -0.07 1.49
N VAL A 88 5.13 1.15 1.11
CA VAL A 88 5.61 1.80 -0.12
C VAL A 88 7.13 1.78 -0.20
N HIS A 89 7.82 2.09 0.90
CA HIS A 89 9.28 2.16 0.94
C HIS A 89 9.92 0.77 0.81
N HIS A 90 9.41 -0.22 1.52
CA HIS A 90 9.88 -1.61 1.39
C HIS A 90 9.60 -2.18 -0.01
N CYS A 91 8.48 -1.82 -0.62
CA CYS A 91 8.15 -2.21 -1.99
C CYS A 91 9.07 -1.56 -3.01
N LEU A 92 9.43 -0.28 -2.84
CA LEU A 92 10.41 0.40 -3.71
C LEU A 92 11.79 -0.23 -3.62
N GLU A 93 12.25 -0.57 -2.41
CA GLU A 93 13.52 -1.30 -2.22
C GLU A 93 13.48 -2.67 -2.88
N ALA A 94 12.40 -3.44 -2.68
CA ALA A 94 12.23 -4.76 -3.31
C ALA A 94 12.15 -4.66 -4.84
N ALA A 95 11.47 -3.65 -5.38
CA ALA A 95 11.42 -3.37 -6.81
C ALA A 95 12.79 -3.00 -7.40
N GLN A 96 13.65 -2.33 -6.62
CA GLN A 96 15.03 -2.05 -7.03
C GLN A 96 15.88 -3.34 -7.06
N LEU A 97 15.71 -4.23 -6.08
CA LEU A 97 16.38 -5.54 -6.09
C LEU A 97 15.90 -6.42 -7.26
N ALA A 98 14.61 -6.39 -7.58
CA ALA A 98 14.02 -7.11 -8.71
C ALA A 98 14.59 -6.63 -10.05
N ALA A 99 14.85 -5.33 -10.20
CA ALA A 99 15.46 -4.76 -11.41
C ALA A 99 16.85 -5.33 -11.70
N SER A 100 17.64 -5.73 -10.67
CA SER A 100 18.92 -6.42 -10.85
C SER A 100 18.77 -7.81 -11.48
N LYS A 101 17.56 -8.36 -11.50
CA LYS A 101 17.18 -9.64 -12.12
C LYS A 101 16.38 -9.44 -13.41
N ASN A 102 16.35 -8.22 -13.96
CA ASN A 102 15.58 -7.83 -15.13
C ASN A 102 14.05 -7.99 -14.94
N ILE A 103 13.55 -7.82 -13.72
CA ILE A 103 12.10 -7.77 -13.45
C ILE A 103 11.71 -6.31 -13.24
N SER A 104 10.85 -5.79 -14.12
CA SER A 104 10.36 -4.41 -14.14
C SER A 104 9.08 -4.31 -13.30
N VAL A 105 9.20 -3.78 -12.08
CA VAL A 105 8.11 -3.72 -11.11
C VAL A 105 7.54 -2.31 -11.04
N GLU A 106 6.22 -2.20 -11.25
CA GLU A 106 5.46 -0.99 -10.95
C GLU A 106 5.09 -0.95 -9.47
N VAL A 107 5.13 0.23 -8.84
CA VAL A 107 4.70 0.42 -7.45
C VAL A 107 3.66 1.52 -7.40
N LEU A 108 2.42 1.14 -7.10
CA LEU A 108 1.26 2.01 -6.90
C LEU A 108 1.03 2.23 -5.41
N ASP A 109 1.16 3.49 -4.97
CA ASP A 109 0.79 3.94 -3.63
C ASP A 109 -0.67 4.39 -3.61
N LEU A 110 -1.52 3.70 -2.88
CA LEU A 110 -2.94 4.03 -2.77
C LEU A 110 -3.18 5.39 -2.11
N ARG A 111 -2.31 5.84 -1.19
CA ARG A 111 -2.46 7.08 -0.40
C ARG A 111 -3.76 7.16 0.41
N THR A 112 -4.83 6.64 -0.15
CA THR A 112 -6.18 6.61 0.42
C THR A 112 -6.74 5.20 0.33
N VAL A 113 -7.13 4.63 1.45
CA VAL A 113 -7.77 3.30 1.48
C VAL A 113 -9.30 3.37 1.51
N ARG A 114 -9.84 4.58 1.75
CA ARG A 114 -11.29 4.88 1.61
C ARG A 114 -11.47 6.36 1.26
N PRO A 115 -12.03 6.74 0.08
CA PRO A 115 -12.34 5.82 -1.04
C PRO A 115 -11.06 5.30 -1.72
N LEU A 116 -11.13 4.12 -2.33
CA LEU A 116 -10.07 3.60 -3.19
C LEU A 116 -10.10 4.28 -4.56
N ASP A 117 -8.94 4.49 -5.16
CA ASP A 117 -8.81 4.89 -6.57
C ASP A 117 -8.90 3.64 -7.48
N VAL A 118 -10.13 3.21 -7.73
CA VAL A 118 -10.41 2.00 -8.53
C VAL A 118 -9.84 2.12 -9.94
N GLU A 119 -9.91 3.31 -10.55
CA GLU A 119 -9.38 3.57 -11.88
C GLU A 119 -7.87 3.28 -11.96
N SER A 120 -7.08 3.80 -11.01
CA SER A 120 -5.64 3.56 -10.95
C SER A 120 -5.30 2.10 -10.62
N ILE A 121 -6.10 1.44 -9.77
CA ILE A 121 -5.95 0.02 -9.45
C ILE A 121 -6.15 -0.82 -10.72
N ILE A 122 -7.22 -0.60 -11.45
CA ILE A 122 -7.51 -1.36 -12.67
C ILE A 122 -6.49 -1.05 -13.76
N GLY A 123 -6.14 0.21 -13.99
CA GLY A 123 -5.15 0.60 -14.99
C GLY A 123 -3.77 -0.04 -14.78
N THR A 124 -3.32 -0.21 -13.53
CA THR A 124 -2.06 -0.90 -13.24
C THR A 124 -2.15 -2.41 -13.52
N VAL A 125 -3.32 -3.03 -13.28
CA VAL A 125 -3.57 -4.45 -13.60
C VAL A 125 -3.61 -4.67 -15.11
N GLU A 126 -4.35 -3.84 -15.85
CA GLU A 126 -4.42 -3.89 -17.32
C GLU A 126 -3.03 -3.79 -17.98
N LYS A 127 -2.14 -3.01 -17.35
CA LYS A 127 -0.79 -2.80 -17.86
C LYS A 127 0.12 -4.01 -17.65
N THR A 128 0.08 -4.67 -16.48
CA THR A 128 1.11 -5.63 -16.08
C THR A 128 0.63 -7.08 -15.99
N GLY A 129 -0.66 -7.33 -15.91
CA GLY A 129 -1.26 -8.66 -15.81
C GLY A 129 -0.97 -9.44 -14.53
N LYS A 130 0.01 -9.02 -13.72
CA LYS A 130 0.45 -9.71 -12.50
C LYS A 130 0.47 -8.75 -11.31
N VAL A 131 -0.21 -9.11 -10.22
CA VAL A 131 -0.44 -8.20 -9.10
C VAL A 131 -0.05 -8.81 -7.76
N LEU A 132 0.77 -8.07 -7.00
CA LEU A 132 1.09 -8.31 -5.61
C LEU A 132 0.51 -7.15 -4.76
N ILE A 133 -0.34 -7.45 -3.78
CA ILE A 133 -0.88 -6.46 -2.84
C ILE A 133 -0.12 -6.61 -1.52
N VAL A 134 0.52 -5.52 -1.06
CA VAL A 134 1.36 -5.52 0.15
C VAL A 134 0.83 -4.53 1.17
N TYR A 135 0.61 -4.97 2.41
CA TYR A 135 0.07 -4.13 3.48
C TYR A 135 0.36 -4.73 4.87
N GLU A 136 0.42 -3.89 5.91
CA GLU A 136 0.76 -4.33 7.28
C GLU A 136 -0.43 -4.89 8.05
N ASP A 137 -1.66 -4.53 7.69
CA ASP A 137 -2.87 -5.06 8.32
C ASP A 137 -3.00 -6.57 8.12
N ASN A 138 -3.86 -7.21 8.88
CA ASN A 138 -4.07 -8.65 8.80
C ASN A 138 -4.41 -9.10 7.37
N GLN A 139 -3.85 -10.23 6.94
CA GLN A 139 -4.11 -10.74 5.60
C GLN A 139 -5.58 -11.10 5.40
N ALA A 140 -6.24 -11.63 6.44
CA ALA A 140 -7.67 -11.85 6.42
C ALA A 140 -8.43 -10.54 6.70
N LEU A 141 -9.40 -10.23 5.85
CA LEU A 141 -10.30 -9.07 5.98
C LEU A 141 -9.60 -7.69 5.98
N GLY A 142 -8.30 -7.63 5.70
CA GLY A 142 -7.58 -6.38 5.50
C GLY A 142 -7.91 -5.73 4.15
N ILE A 143 -7.43 -4.50 3.94
CA ILE A 143 -7.67 -3.69 2.71
C ILE A 143 -7.34 -4.45 1.43
N GLY A 144 -6.28 -5.28 1.45
CA GLY A 144 -5.91 -6.09 0.30
C GLY A 144 -6.97 -7.11 -0.13
N SER A 145 -7.91 -7.47 0.74
CA SER A 145 -9.03 -8.34 0.38
C SER A 145 -10.04 -7.59 -0.51
N GLU A 146 -10.34 -6.35 -0.20
CA GLU A 146 -11.19 -5.49 -1.02
C GLU A 146 -10.54 -5.17 -2.36
N VAL A 147 -9.26 -4.79 -2.36
CA VAL A 147 -8.50 -4.54 -3.61
C VAL A 147 -8.50 -5.78 -4.50
N SER A 148 -8.29 -6.97 -3.94
CA SER A 148 -8.35 -8.23 -4.68
C SER A 148 -9.74 -8.53 -5.26
N ALA A 149 -10.81 -8.21 -4.52
CA ALA A 149 -12.19 -8.35 -5.01
C ALA A 149 -12.45 -7.41 -6.19
N LEU A 150 -12.10 -6.12 -6.06
CA LEU A 150 -12.25 -5.14 -7.14
C LEU A 150 -11.49 -5.54 -8.42
N ILE A 151 -10.27 -6.06 -8.29
CA ILE A 151 -9.50 -6.59 -9.43
C ILE A 151 -10.24 -7.76 -10.07
N SER A 152 -10.76 -8.69 -9.26
CA SER A 152 -11.49 -9.84 -9.78
C SER A 152 -12.80 -9.46 -10.46
N GLU A 153 -13.47 -8.41 -10.02
CA GLU A 153 -14.72 -7.93 -10.61
C GLU A 153 -14.52 -7.13 -11.90
N HIS A 154 -13.42 -6.36 -12.00
CA HIS A 154 -13.26 -5.36 -13.04
C HIS A 154 -12.07 -5.57 -13.98
N ALA A 155 -11.13 -6.45 -13.62
CA ALA A 155 -9.90 -6.67 -14.37
C ALA A 155 -9.49 -8.15 -14.50
N PHE A 156 -10.40 -9.09 -14.22
CA PHE A 156 -10.10 -10.54 -14.27
C PHE A 156 -9.51 -10.98 -15.61
N GLU A 157 -10.03 -10.44 -16.72
CA GLU A 157 -9.61 -10.78 -18.07
C GLU A 157 -8.18 -10.34 -18.44
N TYR A 158 -7.58 -9.44 -17.64
CA TYR A 158 -6.21 -8.96 -17.84
C TYR A 158 -5.18 -9.72 -16.98
N LEU A 159 -5.64 -10.63 -16.10
CA LEU A 159 -4.74 -11.34 -15.19
C LEU A 159 -4.01 -12.51 -15.87
N ASP A 160 -2.69 -12.46 -15.84
CA ASP A 160 -1.80 -13.55 -16.27
C ASP A 160 -1.42 -14.50 -15.11
N ALA A 161 -1.74 -14.11 -13.88
CA ALA A 161 -1.44 -14.88 -12.65
C ALA A 161 -2.53 -14.63 -11.59
N PRO A 162 -2.65 -15.52 -10.58
CA PRO A 162 -3.49 -15.22 -9.41
C PRO A 162 -3.04 -13.93 -8.71
N VAL A 163 -3.99 -13.13 -8.22
CA VAL A 163 -3.68 -11.99 -7.36
C VAL A 163 -3.05 -12.49 -6.07
N VAL A 164 -1.82 -12.06 -5.79
CA VAL A 164 -1.07 -12.43 -4.58
C VAL A 164 -1.23 -11.34 -3.52
N ARG A 165 -1.56 -11.75 -2.29
CA ARG A 165 -1.64 -10.83 -1.14
C ARG A 165 -0.55 -11.18 -0.13
N LEU A 166 0.19 -10.18 0.32
CA LEU A 166 1.17 -10.25 1.38
C LEU A 166 0.75 -9.27 2.49
N GLY A 167 0.01 -9.79 3.46
CA GLY A 167 -0.50 -9.06 4.62
C GLY A 167 0.10 -9.57 5.92
N GLY A 168 -0.17 -8.88 7.02
CA GLY A 168 0.23 -9.29 8.36
C GLY A 168 -0.34 -10.67 8.73
N PRO A 169 0.39 -11.50 9.48
CA PRO A 169 -0.07 -12.80 9.91
C PRO A 169 -1.21 -12.70 10.92
N GLU A 170 -2.07 -13.72 10.94
CA GLU A 170 -3.23 -13.79 11.84
C GLU A 170 -2.80 -14.19 13.27
N VAL A 171 -2.27 -13.23 14.01
CA VAL A 171 -1.91 -13.40 15.42
C VAL A 171 -2.59 -12.33 16.27
N PRO A 172 -2.93 -12.63 17.54
CA PRO A 172 -3.76 -11.72 18.38
C PRO A 172 -3.13 -10.36 18.64
N ALA A 173 -1.80 -10.27 18.65
CA ALA A 173 -1.07 -9.02 18.83
C ALA A 173 0.35 -9.14 18.28
N MET A 174 0.88 -8.01 17.81
CA MET A 174 2.28 -7.92 17.45
C MET A 174 3.17 -8.19 18.67
N PRO A 175 4.16 -9.09 18.57
CA PRO A 175 5.04 -9.43 19.68
C PRO A 175 6.02 -8.31 20.02
N PHE A 176 6.60 -8.35 21.25
CA PHE A 176 7.54 -7.34 21.73
C PHE A 176 9.01 -7.69 21.56
N SER A 177 9.34 -8.98 21.39
CA SER A 177 10.75 -9.37 21.25
C SER A 177 11.21 -9.21 19.80
N PRO A 178 12.42 -8.68 19.53
CA PRO A 178 12.90 -8.48 18.17
C PRO A 178 12.85 -9.72 17.27
N PRO A 179 13.18 -10.95 17.72
CA PRO A 179 13.06 -12.13 16.87
C PRO A 179 11.62 -12.43 16.44
N LEU A 180 10.66 -12.28 17.34
CA LEU A 180 9.25 -12.50 17.03
C LEU A 180 8.66 -11.35 16.21
N GLU A 181 9.08 -10.13 16.48
CA GLU A 181 8.71 -8.95 15.70
C GLU A 181 9.17 -9.10 14.24
N ASN A 182 10.41 -9.55 14.02
CA ASN A 182 10.93 -9.83 12.68
C ASN A 182 10.17 -10.96 11.94
N MET A 183 9.69 -11.95 12.67
CA MET A 183 8.82 -12.98 12.07
C MET A 183 7.47 -12.40 11.63
N PHE A 184 6.91 -11.48 12.41
CA PHE A 184 5.64 -10.84 12.14
C PHE A 184 5.73 -9.85 10.97
N MET A 185 6.73 -8.95 11.00
CA MET A 185 6.84 -7.83 10.07
C MET A 185 7.01 -8.29 8.62
N ILE A 186 6.34 -7.59 7.72
CA ILE A 186 6.62 -7.66 6.29
C ILE A 186 7.82 -6.76 6.01
N ASP A 187 8.82 -7.32 5.37
CA ASP A 187 10.08 -6.68 5.04
C ASP A 187 10.41 -6.80 3.54
N THR A 188 11.46 -6.13 3.13
CA THR A 188 11.94 -6.13 1.74
C THR A 188 12.28 -7.54 1.23
N GLU A 189 12.77 -8.45 2.09
CA GLU A 189 13.12 -9.82 1.70
C GLU A 189 11.88 -10.67 1.39
N LYS A 190 10.85 -10.60 2.26
CA LYS A 190 9.57 -11.28 2.05
C LYS A 190 8.87 -10.77 0.78
N ILE A 191 8.90 -9.44 0.56
CA ILE A 191 8.36 -8.83 -0.66
C ILE A 191 9.14 -9.30 -1.89
N SER A 192 10.48 -9.28 -1.86
CA SER A 192 11.32 -9.77 -2.96
C SER A 192 11.07 -11.23 -3.30
N THR A 193 10.83 -12.06 -2.28
CA THR A 193 10.47 -13.46 -2.47
C THR A 193 9.13 -13.60 -3.19
N ALA A 194 8.13 -12.80 -2.80
CA ALA A 194 6.82 -12.81 -3.45
C ALA A 194 6.90 -12.31 -4.91
N ILE A 195 7.70 -11.24 -5.17
CA ILE A 195 7.96 -10.74 -6.53
C ILE A 195 8.56 -11.85 -7.40
N ASN A 196 9.65 -12.50 -6.95
CA ASN A 196 10.31 -13.55 -7.74
C ASN A 196 9.34 -14.67 -8.09
N LYS A 197 8.56 -15.13 -7.11
CA LYS A 197 7.57 -16.20 -7.34
C LYS A 197 6.48 -15.79 -8.31
N LEU A 198 5.99 -14.54 -8.23
CA LEU A 198 4.95 -14.03 -9.12
C LEU A 198 5.49 -13.82 -10.55
N ALA A 199 6.76 -13.47 -10.70
CA ALA A 199 7.40 -13.30 -11.99
C ALA A 199 7.58 -14.62 -12.78
N GLU A 200 7.52 -15.78 -12.11
CA GLU A 200 7.64 -17.10 -12.74
C GLU A 200 6.38 -17.51 -13.53
N TYR A 201 5.25 -16.85 -13.32
CA TYR A 201 4.05 -17.05 -14.13
C TYR A 201 4.22 -16.43 -15.53
#